data_7dc32bc7bf7594cf02dfd4d65aeb614b
#
_entry.id   7dc32bc7bf7594cf02dfd4d65aeb614b
#
_cell.length_a   1.000
_cell.length_b   1.000
_cell.length_c   1.000
_cell.angle_alpha   90.00
_cell.angle_beta   90.00
_cell.angle_gamma   90.00
#
_symmetry.space_group_name_H-M   'P 1'
#
loop_
_entity.id
_entity.type
_entity.pdbx_description
1 polymer ?
#
loop_
_entity_poly.entity_id
_entity_poly.type
_entity_poly.pdbx_seq_one_letter_code
_entity_poly.pdbx_strand_id
1 'polypeptide(L)'
;DLLLYTDAAGEIYYRTLSNEHPQSSVQALWQKVWYEGRDKPEYVWQSSSATDEFEPKFSLMPLTLGTLKAAFYAMLFAMPLAIFGAVYTAYFMHPTIRGWVKPVIEVMEALPTVILGFLAGLWFAPFVENHLPAMFSILVVLPLVMLLTAFGWKSLPLDLRRRVPDGWEAVLLVPAIIGSVWACVALSPSVEVAFFDGSMRQWFTNVGITYDQRNAMVVGIAMGFAVIPTIFSIAEDAVFNVPKHLSQGSLALGATRWQTMLGVVLLTA
;
A
#
# COMPACT_ATOMS: atom_id res chain seq x y z
N ASP A 1 2.08 18.66 43.58
CA ASP A 1 3.16 19.61 43.31
C ASP A 1 2.79 20.99 43.87
N LEU A 2 3.79 21.73 44.37
CA LEU A 2 3.63 23.07 44.95
C LEU A 2 4.27 24.06 43.97
N LEU A 3 3.50 25.00 43.47
CA LEU A 3 4.01 26.09 42.63
C LEU A 3 4.18 27.33 43.51
N LEU A 4 5.42 27.82 43.63
CA LEU A 4 5.76 29.06 44.32
C LEU A 4 6.07 30.14 43.27
N TYR A 5 5.41 31.28 43.35
CA TYR A 5 5.73 32.43 42.52
C TYR A 5 5.67 33.74 43.32
N THR A 6 6.49 34.69 42.91
CA THR A 6 6.54 36.02 43.48
C THR A 6 5.91 37.02 42.50
N ASP A 7 5.13 37.97 43.03
CA ASP A 7 4.66 39.07 42.19
C ASP A 7 5.68 40.21 42.11
N ALA A 8 5.37 41.27 41.38
CA ALA A 8 6.24 42.43 41.21
C ALA A 8 6.42 43.25 42.52
N ALA A 9 5.61 43.00 43.54
CA ALA A 9 5.73 43.62 44.88
C ALA A 9 6.59 42.77 45.82
N GLY A 10 7.07 41.57 45.38
CA GLY A 10 7.90 40.66 46.18
C GLY A 10 7.12 39.78 47.15
N GLU A 11 5.78 39.73 47.03
CA GLU A 11 4.95 38.81 47.82
C GLU A 11 5.03 37.39 47.25
N ILE A 12 5.14 36.40 48.15
CA ILE A 12 5.25 34.97 47.78
C ILE A 12 3.87 34.34 47.83
N TYR A 13 3.46 33.81 46.68
CA TYR A 13 2.21 33.07 46.56
C TYR A 13 2.52 31.57 46.34
N TYR A 14 1.68 30.72 46.90
CA TYR A 14 1.77 29.28 46.66
C TYR A 14 0.42 28.75 46.16
N ARG A 15 0.52 27.84 45.22
CA ARG A 15 -0.67 27.07 44.73
C ARG A 15 -0.28 25.59 44.69
N THR A 16 -1.21 24.77 45.19
CA THR A 16 -1.12 23.32 44.96
C THR A 16 -1.60 23.00 43.55
N LEU A 17 -0.75 22.40 42.76
CA LEU A 17 -1.07 21.85 41.44
C LEU A 17 -1.34 20.36 41.57
N SER A 18 -2.58 19.94 41.29
CA SER A 18 -2.90 18.55 41.07
C SER A 18 -2.87 18.32 39.56
N ASN A 19 -1.72 17.87 39.04
CA ASN A 19 -1.50 17.57 37.63
C ASN A 19 -0.76 16.25 37.53
N GLU A 20 -1.47 15.18 37.91
CA GLU A 20 -0.88 13.83 37.97
C GLU A 20 -0.44 13.30 36.60
N HIS A 21 -1.08 13.78 35.50
CA HIS A 21 -0.82 13.32 34.14
C HIS A 21 -0.75 14.48 33.13
N PRO A 22 0.22 15.39 33.21
CA PRO A 22 0.34 16.56 32.30
C PRO A 22 0.54 16.12 30.84
N GLN A 23 1.16 14.96 30.60
CA GLN A 23 1.37 14.34 29.28
C GLN A 23 0.05 13.91 28.60
N SER A 24 -1.05 13.75 29.33
CA SER A 24 -2.34 13.31 28.82
C SER A 24 -3.33 14.45 28.54
N SER A 25 -2.88 15.72 28.65
CA SER A 25 -3.75 16.85 28.35
C SER A 25 -4.10 16.92 26.85
N VAL A 26 -5.30 17.45 26.51
CA VAL A 26 -5.72 17.65 25.12
C VAL A 26 -4.68 18.48 24.33
N GLN A 27 -4.07 19.45 25.01
CA GLN A 27 -3.01 20.27 24.42
C GLN A 27 -1.76 19.43 24.10
N ALA A 28 -1.31 18.59 25.01
CA ALA A 28 -0.14 17.73 24.80
C ALA A 28 -0.37 16.68 23.70
N LEU A 29 -1.62 16.19 23.56
CA LEU A 29 -1.98 15.20 22.52
C LEU A 29 -2.02 15.78 21.11
N TRP A 30 -2.50 17.04 20.94
CA TRP A 30 -2.83 17.58 19.62
C TRP A 30 -2.05 18.83 19.22
N GLN A 31 -1.35 19.48 20.16
CA GLN A 31 -0.54 20.67 19.89
C GLN A 31 0.94 20.38 20.01
N LYS A 32 1.77 21.30 19.51
CA LYS A 32 3.21 21.25 19.69
C LYS A 32 3.55 21.57 21.12
N VAL A 33 4.37 20.73 21.75
CA VAL A 33 4.85 20.92 23.11
C VAL A 33 6.37 21.17 23.07
N TRP A 34 6.81 22.08 23.90
CA TRP A 34 8.24 22.34 24.08
C TRP A 34 8.79 21.38 25.11
N TYR A 35 9.43 20.34 24.68
CA TYR A 35 10.05 19.36 25.56
C TYR A 35 11.48 19.80 25.93
N GLU A 36 11.92 19.39 27.10
CA GLU A 36 13.28 19.62 27.56
C GLU A 36 14.31 19.05 26.56
N GLY A 37 15.40 19.81 26.31
CA GLY A 37 16.42 19.44 25.33
C GLY A 37 16.03 19.64 23.85
N ARG A 38 14.93 20.34 23.55
CA ARG A 38 14.52 20.72 22.19
C ARG A 38 14.60 22.23 21.99
N ASP A 39 15.07 22.65 20.81
CA ASP A 39 15.21 24.09 20.48
C ASP A 39 13.88 24.77 20.19
N LYS A 40 12.84 23.99 19.85
CA LYS A 40 11.51 24.50 19.46
C LYS A 40 10.40 23.53 19.83
N PRO A 41 9.13 24.00 19.92
CA PRO A 41 7.97 23.15 20.13
C PRO A 41 7.80 22.16 18.97
N GLU A 42 7.67 20.86 19.27
CA GLU A 42 7.56 19.77 18.30
C GLU A 42 6.45 18.78 18.68
N TYR A 43 6.02 17.98 17.69
CA TYR A 43 5.16 16.83 17.91
C TYR A 43 6.05 15.60 18.14
N VAL A 44 5.98 15.00 19.32
CA VAL A 44 6.79 13.81 19.65
C VAL A 44 5.91 12.72 20.21
N TRP A 45 6.06 11.52 19.69
CA TRP A 45 5.51 10.31 20.28
C TRP A 45 6.66 9.44 20.81
N GLN A 46 6.68 9.26 22.11
CA GLN A 46 7.63 8.38 22.80
C GLN A 46 6.99 7.89 24.09
N SER A 47 6.53 6.64 24.11
CA SER A 47 5.77 6.05 25.22
C SER A 47 6.64 5.40 26.28
N SER A 48 7.88 5.07 25.96
CA SER A 48 8.82 4.40 26.88
C SER A 48 10.27 4.77 26.56
N SER A 49 11.13 4.62 27.55
CA SER A 49 12.58 4.75 27.44
C SER A 49 13.28 3.65 28.25
N ALA A 50 14.57 3.49 28.03
CA ALA A 50 15.42 2.61 28.80
C ALA A 50 15.93 3.24 30.12
N THR A 51 15.62 4.52 30.38
CA THR A 51 16.05 5.27 31.55
C THR A 51 14.88 5.57 32.48
N ASP A 52 15.12 5.53 33.80
CA ASP A 52 14.10 5.80 34.82
C ASP A 52 13.69 7.28 34.89
N GLU A 53 14.54 8.19 34.41
CA GLU A 53 14.27 9.63 34.29
C GLU A 53 13.66 9.99 32.95
N PHE A 54 12.51 9.41 32.64
CA PHE A 54 11.87 9.58 31.35
C PHE A 54 10.50 10.22 31.46
N GLU A 55 10.30 11.33 30.74
CA GLU A 55 8.99 11.96 30.58
C GLU A 55 8.29 11.40 29.34
N PRO A 56 7.15 10.70 29.50
CA PRO A 56 6.37 10.19 28.35
C PRO A 56 5.86 11.33 27.47
N LYS A 57 5.95 11.14 26.15
CA LYS A 57 5.51 12.12 25.16
C LYS A 57 4.43 11.48 24.27
N PHE A 58 3.21 11.99 24.34
CA PHE A 58 2.03 11.35 23.74
C PHE A 58 1.37 12.20 22.66
N SER A 59 2.13 12.90 21.82
CA SER A 59 1.54 13.59 20.69
C SER A 59 0.93 12.60 19.69
N LEU A 60 -0.38 12.69 19.45
CA LEU A 60 -1.11 11.84 18.50
C LEU A 60 -0.91 12.27 17.04
N MET A 61 -0.41 13.48 16.79
CA MET A 61 -0.24 14.01 15.42
C MET A 61 0.67 13.13 14.55
N PRO A 62 1.87 12.70 14.99
CA PRO A 62 2.71 11.82 14.20
C PRO A 62 2.06 10.48 13.87
N LEU A 63 1.33 9.90 14.83
CA LEU A 63 0.63 8.63 14.65
C LEU A 63 -0.53 8.78 13.65
N THR A 64 -1.35 9.82 13.81
CA THR A 64 -2.50 10.08 12.94
C THR A 64 -2.04 10.32 11.49
N LEU A 65 -1.05 11.19 11.29
CA LEU A 65 -0.51 11.46 9.96
C LEU A 65 0.19 10.24 9.35
N GLY A 66 0.90 9.45 10.16
CA GLY A 66 1.52 8.20 9.73
C GLY A 66 0.49 7.18 9.27
N THR A 67 -0.59 7.01 10.04
CA THR A 67 -1.70 6.09 9.70
C THR A 67 -2.44 6.54 8.44
N LEU A 68 -2.74 7.84 8.31
CA LEU A 68 -3.40 8.38 7.11
C LEU A 68 -2.53 8.20 5.86
N LYS A 69 -1.22 8.45 5.97
CA LYS A 69 -0.28 8.20 4.86
C LYS A 69 -0.24 6.72 4.49
N ALA A 70 -0.14 5.82 5.48
CA ALA A 70 -0.12 4.38 5.22
C ALA A 70 -1.43 3.91 4.59
N ALA A 71 -2.58 4.37 5.07
CA ALA A 71 -3.89 4.06 4.48
C ALA A 71 -4.01 4.57 3.05
N PHE A 72 -3.54 5.80 2.77
CA PHE A 72 -3.53 6.35 1.42
C PHE A 72 -2.68 5.50 0.47
N TYR A 73 -1.46 5.11 0.86
CA TYR A 73 -0.62 4.24 0.05
C TYR A 73 -1.24 2.85 -0.12
N ALA A 74 -1.84 2.29 0.95
CA ALA A 74 -2.52 1.00 0.85
C ALA A 74 -3.64 1.03 -0.20
N MET A 75 -4.50 2.05 -0.18
CA MET A 75 -5.60 2.19 -1.14
C MET A 75 -5.10 2.49 -2.56
N LEU A 76 -4.02 3.28 -2.70
CA LEU A 76 -3.42 3.58 -4.00
C LEU A 76 -2.97 2.33 -4.75
N PHE A 77 -2.45 1.32 -4.03
CA PHE A 77 -2.03 0.04 -4.60
C PHE A 77 -3.17 -0.98 -4.65
N ALA A 78 -3.92 -1.14 -3.55
CA ALA A 78 -4.91 -2.19 -3.43
C ALA A 78 -6.13 -1.97 -4.32
N MET A 79 -6.66 -0.75 -4.39
CA MET A 79 -7.89 -0.45 -5.09
C MET A 79 -7.80 -0.74 -6.60
N PRO A 80 -6.80 -0.22 -7.35
CA PRO A 80 -6.69 -0.53 -8.76
C PRO A 80 -6.48 -2.02 -9.03
N LEU A 81 -5.58 -2.66 -8.29
CA LEU A 81 -5.27 -4.08 -8.48
C LEU A 81 -6.49 -4.96 -8.21
N ALA A 82 -7.20 -4.73 -7.11
CA ALA A 82 -8.36 -5.50 -6.74
C ALA A 82 -9.53 -5.30 -7.72
N ILE A 83 -9.85 -4.04 -8.08
CA ILE A 83 -10.98 -3.75 -8.98
C ILE A 83 -10.70 -4.27 -10.38
N PHE A 84 -9.53 -4.02 -10.96
CA PHE A 84 -9.21 -4.55 -12.30
C PHE A 84 -9.13 -6.07 -12.31
N GLY A 85 -8.56 -6.69 -11.25
CA GLY A 85 -8.56 -8.13 -11.07
C GLY A 85 -9.98 -8.70 -10.99
N ALA A 86 -10.86 -8.09 -10.20
CA ALA A 86 -12.24 -8.47 -10.02
C ALA A 86 -13.03 -8.40 -11.33
N VAL A 87 -12.95 -7.26 -12.04
CA VAL A 87 -13.59 -7.06 -13.34
C VAL A 87 -13.11 -8.09 -14.36
N TYR A 88 -11.80 -8.33 -14.41
CA TYR A 88 -11.24 -9.33 -15.32
C TYR A 88 -11.78 -10.74 -14.99
N THR A 89 -11.75 -11.12 -13.71
CA THR A 89 -12.18 -12.44 -13.24
C THR A 89 -13.67 -12.67 -13.46
N ALA A 90 -14.50 -11.66 -13.16
CA ALA A 90 -15.95 -11.79 -13.29
C ALA A 90 -16.44 -11.79 -14.75
N TYR A 91 -15.82 -10.99 -15.64
CA TYR A 91 -16.37 -10.74 -16.98
C TYR A 91 -15.57 -11.37 -18.12
N PHE A 92 -14.24 -11.45 -18.02
CA PHE A 92 -13.37 -11.91 -19.11
C PHE A 92 -12.78 -13.30 -18.92
N MET A 93 -12.59 -13.72 -17.66
CA MET A 93 -11.89 -14.96 -17.34
C MET A 93 -12.71 -16.21 -17.68
N HIS A 94 -12.04 -17.25 -18.14
CA HIS A 94 -12.68 -18.54 -18.38
C HIS A 94 -13.23 -19.14 -17.07
N PRO A 95 -14.44 -19.73 -17.06
CA PRO A 95 -15.08 -20.24 -15.84
C PRO A 95 -14.21 -21.24 -15.04
N THR A 96 -13.46 -22.10 -15.73
CA THR A 96 -12.56 -23.06 -15.10
C THR A 96 -11.45 -22.37 -14.29
N ILE A 97 -10.84 -21.33 -14.87
CA ILE A 97 -9.75 -20.57 -14.19
C ILE A 97 -10.34 -19.78 -13.02
N ARG A 98 -11.51 -19.14 -13.22
CA ARG A 98 -12.21 -18.43 -12.16
C ARG A 98 -12.51 -19.34 -10.96
N GLY A 99 -12.90 -20.61 -11.21
CA GLY A 99 -13.11 -21.62 -10.17
C GLY A 99 -11.89 -21.92 -9.33
N TRP A 100 -10.69 -21.58 -9.79
CA TRP A 100 -9.44 -21.69 -9.01
C TRP A 100 -9.03 -20.35 -8.38
N VAL A 101 -9.18 -19.25 -9.10
CA VAL A 101 -8.74 -17.92 -8.65
C VAL A 101 -9.57 -17.43 -7.47
N LYS A 102 -10.91 -17.57 -7.52
CA LYS A 102 -11.79 -17.09 -6.45
C LYS A 102 -11.47 -17.74 -5.08
N PRO A 103 -11.38 -19.07 -4.93
CA PRO A 103 -10.99 -19.68 -3.67
C PRO A 103 -9.60 -19.29 -3.17
N VAL A 104 -8.64 -19.07 -4.07
CA VAL A 104 -7.30 -18.59 -3.67
C VAL A 104 -7.38 -17.22 -3.03
N ILE A 105 -8.14 -16.30 -3.60
CA ILE A 105 -8.34 -14.95 -3.04
C ILE A 105 -9.09 -15.03 -1.70
N GLU A 106 -10.12 -15.88 -1.58
CA GLU A 106 -10.86 -16.09 -0.32
C GLU A 106 -9.96 -16.66 0.79
N VAL A 107 -9.04 -17.56 0.46
CA VAL A 107 -8.03 -18.06 1.42
C VAL A 107 -7.07 -16.96 1.85
N MET A 108 -6.69 -16.04 0.93
CA MET A 108 -5.87 -14.88 1.30
C MET A 108 -6.59 -13.95 2.29
N GLU A 109 -7.91 -13.80 2.20
CA GLU A 109 -8.72 -13.02 3.15
C GLU A 109 -8.70 -13.62 4.57
N ALA A 110 -8.57 -14.93 4.67
CA ALA A 110 -8.49 -15.63 5.95
C ALA A 110 -7.14 -15.50 6.66
N LEU A 111 -6.12 -14.93 6.00
CA LEU A 111 -4.80 -14.75 6.63
C LEU A 111 -4.87 -13.72 7.78
N PRO A 112 -4.33 -14.04 8.96
CA PRO A 112 -4.31 -13.12 10.09
C PRO A 112 -3.48 -11.87 9.75
N THR A 113 -4.10 -10.69 9.82
CA THR A 113 -3.45 -9.41 9.50
C THR A 113 -2.23 -9.11 10.37
N VAL A 114 -2.22 -9.64 11.61
CA VAL A 114 -1.06 -9.53 12.52
C VAL A 114 0.17 -10.24 11.95
N ILE A 115 -0.02 -11.44 11.35
CA ILE A 115 1.08 -12.18 10.72
C ILE A 115 1.60 -11.41 9.50
N LEU A 116 0.71 -10.83 8.69
CA LEU A 116 1.10 -9.99 7.55
C LEU A 116 1.90 -8.77 8.01
N GLY A 117 1.46 -8.09 9.09
CA GLY A 117 2.19 -6.96 9.67
C GLY A 117 3.58 -7.35 10.19
N PHE A 118 3.68 -8.51 10.82
CA PHE A 118 4.95 -9.05 11.31
C PHE A 118 5.93 -9.37 10.16
N LEU A 119 5.45 -10.07 9.13
CA LEU A 119 6.23 -10.35 7.92
C LEU A 119 6.65 -9.07 7.21
N ALA A 120 5.76 -8.07 7.16
CA ALA A 120 6.06 -6.77 6.56
C ALA A 120 7.21 -6.06 7.30
N GLY A 121 7.20 -6.05 8.63
CA GLY A 121 8.21 -5.38 9.43
C GLY A 121 9.54 -6.10 9.50
N LEU A 122 9.55 -7.44 9.53
CA LEU A 122 10.77 -8.23 9.72
C LEU A 122 11.44 -8.69 8.42
N TRP A 123 10.65 -8.94 7.38
CA TRP A 123 11.17 -9.46 6.13
C TRP A 123 11.01 -8.48 4.97
N PHE A 124 9.80 -7.95 4.76
CA PHE A 124 9.51 -7.11 3.60
C PHE A 124 10.19 -5.74 3.68
N ALA A 125 10.22 -5.10 4.85
CA ALA A 125 10.86 -3.80 5.02
C ALA A 125 12.38 -3.85 4.76
N PRO A 126 13.16 -4.80 5.33
CA PRO A 126 14.56 -4.98 4.95
C PRO A 126 14.76 -5.33 3.48
N PHE A 127 13.87 -6.16 2.90
CA PHE A 127 13.94 -6.52 1.49
C PHE A 127 13.78 -5.29 0.58
N VAL A 128 12.77 -4.43 0.86
CA VAL A 128 12.55 -3.17 0.12
C VAL A 128 13.75 -2.24 0.26
N GLU A 129 14.30 -2.09 1.46
CA GLU A 129 15.48 -1.25 1.72
C GLU A 129 16.69 -1.68 0.90
N ASN A 130 16.93 -2.98 0.80
CA ASN A 130 18.05 -3.53 0.05
C ASN A 130 17.85 -3.55 -1.48
N HIS A 131 16.62 -3.34 -1.94
CA HIS A 131 16.26 -3.40 -3.37
C HIS A 131 15.41 -2.18 -3.78
N LEU A 132 15.71 -0.99 -3.26
CA LEU A 132 14.96 0.23 -3.58
C LEU A 132 14.82 0.48 -5.08
N PRO A 133 15.89 0.39 -5.92
CA PRO A 133 15.75 0.55 -7.36
C PRO A 133 14.78 -0.44 -8.00
N ALA A 134 14.73 -1.69 -7.50
CA ALA A 134 13.79 -2.69 -7.98
C ALA A 134 12.34 -2.28 -7.74
N MET A 135 12.02 -1.71 -6.56
CA MET A 135 10.66 -1.28 -6.22
C MET A 135 10.16 -0.21 -7.19
N PHE A 136 11.00 0.78 -7.51
CA PHE A 136 10.64 1.81 -8.49
C PHE A 136 10.61 1.27 -9.92
N SER A 137 11.56 0.39 -10.27
CA SER A 137 11.62 -0.23 -11.60
C SER A 137 10.39 -1.10 -11.87
N ILE A 138 9.90 -1.86 -10.89
CA ILE A 138 8.70 -2.70 -11.01
C ILE A 138 7.47 -1.85 -11.38
N LEU A 139 7.31 -0.65 -10.83
CA LEU A 139 6.20 0.24 -11.16
C LEU A 139 6.12 0.58 -12.65
N VAL A 140 7.25 0.66 -13.33
CA VAL A 140 7.35 0.99 -14.76
C VAL A 140 7.43 -0.27 -15.61
N VAL A 141 8.30 -1.20 -15.24
CA VAL A 141 8.60 -2.40 -16.02
C VAL A 141 7.41 -3.35 -16.06
N LEU A 142 6.69 -3.53 -14.95
CA LEU A 142 5.59 -4.48 -14.89
C LEU A 142 4.43 -4.12 -15.84
N PRO A 143 3.89 -2.89 -15.86
CA PRO A 143 2.88 -2.49 -16.84
C PRO A 143 3.40 -2.62 -18.29
N LEU A 144 4.65 -2.25 -18.52
CA LEU A 144 5.26 -2.35 -19.85
C LEU A 144 5.36 -3.81 -20.32
N VAL A 145 5.82 -4.71 -19.47
CA VAL A 145 5.89 -6.16 -19.77
C VAL A 145 4.49 -6.73 -20.00
N MET A 146 3.50 -6.34 -19.23
CA MET A 146 2.11 -6.77 -19.45
C MET A 146 1.61 -6.32 -20.83
N LEU A 147 1.84 -5.06 -21.21
CA LEU A 147 1.48 -4.55 -22.54
C LEU A 147 2.24 -5.25 -23.67
N LEU A 148 3.56 -5.46 -23.50
CA LEU A 148 4.39 -6.17 -24.48
C LEU A 148 3.96 -7.64 -24.65
N THR A 149 3.60 -8.30 -23.55
CA THR A 149 3.09 -9.68 -23.59
C THR A 149 1.74 -9.74 -24.33
N ALA A 150 0.85 -8.81 -24.04
CA ALA A 150 -0.45 -8.70 -24.72
C ALA A 150 -0.28 -8.37 -26.21
N PHE A 151 0.63 -7.46 -26.56
CA PHE A 151 0.96 -7.14 -27.95
C PHE A 151 1.60 -8.31 -28.67
N GLY A 152 2.57 -8.98 -28.04
CA GLY A 152 3.23 -10.19 -28.55
C GLY A 152 2.21 -11.30 -28.82
N TRP A 153 1.27 -11.50 -27.88
CA TRP A 153 0.17 -12.46 -28.07
C TRP A 153 -0.68 -12.13 -29.30
N LYS A 154 -1.04 -10.84 -29.47
CA LYS A 154 -1.81 -10.39 -30.64
C LYS A 154 -1.07 -10.59 -31.97
N SER A 155 0.25 -10.48 -31.96
CA SER A 155 1.11 -10.61 -33.15
C SER A 155 1.38 -12.06 -33.56
N LEU A 156 1.02 -13.05 -32.71
CA LEU A 156 1.19 -14.46 -33.03
C LEU A 156 0.27 -14.92 -34.18
N PRO A 157 0.74 -15.86 -35.03
CA PRO A 157 -0.09 -16.48 -36.06
C PRO A 157 -1.36 -17.10 -35.48
N LEU A 158 -2.46 -17.03 -36.21
CA LEU A 158 -3.77 -17.54 -35.80
C LEU A 158 -3.75 -19.01 -35.39
N ASP A 159 -2.92 -19.82 -36.05
CA ASP A 159 -2.81 -21.25 -35.76
C ASP A 159 -2.24 -21.55 -34.36
N LEU A 160 -1.31 -20.70 -33.89
CA LEU A 160 -0.76 -20.80 -32.54
C LEU A 160 -1.75 -20.29 -31.49
N ARG A 161 -2.46 -19.21 -31.79
CA ARG A 161 -3.48 -18.67 -30.87
C ARG A 161 -4.64 -19.63 -30.68
N ARG A 162 -5.08 -20.32 -31.73
CA ARG A 162 -6.18 -21.30 -31.66
C ARG A 162 -5.86 -22.55 -30.83
N ARG A 163 -4.57 -22.79 -30.50
CA ARG A 163 -4.18 -23.90 -29.61
C ARG A 163 -4.45 -23.61 -28.14
N VAL A 164 -4.57 -22.35 -27.78
CA VAL A 164 -4.87 -21.91 -26.41
C VAL A 164 -6.36 -21.60 -26.34
N PRO A 165 -7.12 -22.23 -25.44
CA PRO A 165 -8.55 -21.94 -25.25
C PRO A 165 -8.77 -20.48 -24.87
N ASP A 166 -9.88 -19.88 -25.31
CA ASP A 166 -10.24 -18.51 -24.97
C ASP A 166 -10.27 -18.30 -23.45
N GLY A 167 -9.62 -17.22 -23.00
CA GLY A 167 -9.52 -16.87 -21.58
C GLY A 167 -8.34 -17.50 -20.83
N TRP A 168 -7.58 -18.40 -21.48
CA TRP A 168 -6.33 -18.94 -20.91
C TRP A 168 -5.10 -18.07 -21.21
N GLU A 169 -5.24 -17.07 -22.07
CA GLU A 169 -4.16 -16.14 -22.42
C GLU A 169 -3.59 -15.43 -21.16
N ALA A 170 -4.44 -15.21 -20.15
CA ALA A 170 -4.01 -14.64 -18.89
C ALA A 170 -2.94 -15.46 -18.14
N VAL A 171 -2.96 -16.79 -18.33
CA VAL A 171 -1.97 -17.68 -17.71
C VAL A 171 -0.55 -17.40 -18.25
N LEU A 172 -0.44 -16.90 -19.49
CA LEU A 172 0.85 -16.49 -20.08
C LEU A 172 1.43 -15.23 -19.40
N LEU A 173 0.61 -14.41 -18.80
CA LEU A 173 1.08 -13.25 -18.03
C LEU A 173 1.82 -13.64 -16.75
N VAL A 174 1.49 -14.78 -16.15
CA VAL A 174 2.09 -15.22 -14.88
C VAL A 174 3.61 -15.37 -14.99
N PRO A 175 4.16 -16.16 -15.94
CA PRO A 175 5.61 -16.24 -16.08
C PRO A 175 6.26 -14.92 -16.50
N ALA A 176 5.57 -14.08 -17.28
CA ALA A 176 6.07 -12.77 -17.69
C ALA A 176 6.18 -11.82 -16.47
N ILE A 177 5.18 -11.81 -15.60
CA ILE A 177 5.19 -11.03 -14.35
C ILE A 177 6.30 -11.52 -13.41
N ILE A 178 6.37 -12.83 -13.15
CA ILE A 178 7.40 -13.41 -12.27
C ILE A 178 8.79 -13.10 -12.80
N GLY A 179 9.01 -13.31 -14.12
CA GLY A 179 10.28 -13.04 -14.77
C GLY A 179 10.68 -11.56 -14.72
N SER A 180 9.73 -10.64 -14.92
CA SER A 180 10.00 -9.20 -14.85
C SER A 180 10.32 -8.73 -13.42
N VAL A 181 9.60 -9.22 -12.42
CA VAL A 181 9.89 -8.91 -11.00
C VAL A 181 11.26 -9.46 -10.63
N TRP A 182 11.54 -10.71 -10.98
CA TRP A 182 12.86 -11.31 -10.75
C TRP A 182 13.98 -10.52 -11.43
N ALA A 183 13.80 -10.11 -12.67
CA ALA A 183 14.77 -9.31 -13.40
C ALA A 183 15.01 -7.94 -12.74
N CYS A 184 13.96 -7.25 -12.31
CA CYS A 184 14.09 -5.97 -11.58
C CYS A 184 14.89 -6.15 -10.30
N VAL A 185 14.64 -7.20 -9.53
CA VAL A 185 15.37 -7.48 -8.28
C VAL A 185 16.83 -7.85 -8.57
N ALA A 186 17.07 -8.72 -9.56
CA ALA A 186 18.42 -9.15 -9.93
C ALA A 186 19.28 -8.00 -10.49
N LEU A 187 18.66 -7.06 -11.21
CA LEU A 187 19.33 -5.89 -11.78
C LEU A 187 19.45 -4.72 -10.80
N SER A 188 18.78 -4.76 -9.65
CA SER A 188 18.77 -3.68 -8.66
C SER A 188 20.17 -3.18 -8.27
N PRO A 189 21.15 -4.05 -7.96
CA PRO A 189 22.50 -3.59 -7.63
C PRO A 189 23.19 -2.89 -8.81
N SER A 190 22.96 -3.35 -10.04
CA SER A 190 23.55 -2.73 -11.23
C SER A 190 22.97 -1.34 -11.48
N VAL A 191 21.66 -1.17 -11.23
CA VAL A 191 20.97 0.12 -11.33
C VAL A 191 21.47 1.09 -10.25
N GLU A 192 21.72 0.60 -9.01
CA GLU A 192 22.31 1.41 -7.93
C GLU A 192 23.68 1.96 -8.30
N VAL A 193 24.56 1.11 -8.83
CA VAL A 193 25.89 1.54 -9.27
C VAL A 193 25.82 2.50 -10.44
N ALA A 194 24.92 2.28 -11.41
CA ALA A 194 24.85 3.08 -12.63
C ALA A 194 24.22 4.48 -12.44
N PHE A 195 23.25 4.62 -11.55
CA PHE A 195 22.42 5.84 -11.44
C PHE A 195 22.45 6.51 -10.06
N PHE A 196 22.92 5.82 -9.01
CA PHE A 196 22.82 6.28 -7.62
C PHE A 196 24.14 6.19 -6.84
N ASP A 197 25.28 6.24 -7.51
CA ASP A 197 26.62 6.18 -6.91
C ASP A 197 26.82 4.99 -5.95
N GLY A 198 26.16 3.85 -6.24
CA GLY A 198 26.26 2.62 -5.48
C GLY A 198 25.27 2.45 -4.33
N SER A 199 24.48 3.50 -3.96
CA SER A 199 23.44 3.40 -2.93
C SER A 199 22.32 4.41 -3.13
N MET A 200 21.16 3.95 -3.52
CA MET A 200 19.98 4.81 -3.69
C MET A 200 19.53 5.44 -2.36
N ARG A 201 19.72 4.75 -1.24
CA ARG A 201 19.42 5.28 0.09
C ARG A 201 20.31 6.49 0.42
N GLN A 202 21.62 6.40 0.13
CA GLN A 202 22.54 7.51 0.32
C GLN A 202 22.20 8.69 -0.58
N TRP A 203 21.81 8.40 -1.80
CA TRP A 203 21.36 9.42 -2.76
C TRP A 203 20.12 10.17 -2.23
N PHE A 204 19.11 9.48 -1.69
CA PHE A 204 17.96 10.12 -1.02
C PHE A 204 18.40 11.04 0.12
N THR A 205 19.32 10.58 0.97
CA THR A 205 19.83 11.38 2.08
C THR A 205 20.53 12.65 1.58
N ASN A 206 21.31 12.55 0.51
CA ASN A 206 22.00 13.70 -0.11
C ASN A 206 21.03 14.72 -0.70
N VAL A 207 19.86 14.28 -1.19
CA VAL A 207 18.78 15.15 -1.70
C VAL A 207 17.91 15.71 -0.55
N GLY A 208 18.18 15.34 0.70
CA GLY A 208 17.44 15.81 1.87
C GLY A 208 16.19 14.96 2.22
N ILE A 209 16.06 13.77 1.63
CA ILE A 209 15.00 12.82 1.94
C ILE A 209 15.56 11.74 2.87
N THR A 210 15.13 11.76 4.12
CA THR A 210 15.47 10.68 5.06
C THR A 210 14.65 9.45 4.76
N TYR A 211 15.32 8.30 4.57
CA TYR A 211 14.67 7.02 4.35
C TYR A 211 14.74 6.16 5.62
N ASP A 212 13.59 5.88 6.18
CA ASP A 212 13.44 4.91 7.26
C ASP A 212 12.97 3.57 6.69
N GLN A 213 13.56 2.47 7.18
CA GLN A 213 13.23 1.11 6.73
C GLN A 213 11.74 0.80 6.91
N ARG A 214 11.14 1.23 8.03
CA ARG A 214 9.72 1.03 8.35
C ARG A 214 8.93 2.30 8.09
N ASN A 215 8.94 2.77 6.86
CA ASN A 215 8.21 3.97 6.46
C ASN A 215 6.75 3.69 6.08
N ALA A 216 5.96 4.75 5.98
CA ALA A 216 4.53 4.66 5.68
C ALA A 216 4.22 3.99 4.32
N MET A 217 5.14 4.06 3.34
CA MET A 217 4.96 3.41 2.03
C MET A 217 5.07 1.89 2.17
N VAL A 218 6.09 1.39 2.86
CA VAL A 218 6.29 -0.06 3.11
C VAL A 218 5.11 -0.63 3.88
N VAL A 219 4.69 0.07 4.95
CA VAL A 219 3.51 -0.31 5.74
C VAL A 219 2.25 -0.29 4.86
N GLY A 220 2.09 0.74 4.03
CA GLY A 220 0.95 0.88 3.12
C GLY A 220 0.87 -0.25 2.09
N ILE A 221 1.98 -0.65 1.47
CA ILE A 221 2.00 -1.79 0.54
C ILE A 221 1.56 -3.08 1.26
N ALA A 222 2.11 -3.33 2.46
CA ALA A 222 1.75 -4.50 3.24
C ALA A 222 0.27 -4.52 3.66
N MET A 223 -0.26 -3.37 4.10
CA MET A 223 -1.69 -3.19 4.39
C MET A 223 -2.54 -3.36 3.14
N GLY A 224 -2.07 -2.85 2.00
CA GLY A 224 -2.73 -3.03 0.71
C GLY A 224 -2.92 -4.50 0.35
N PHE A 225 -1.89 -5.31 0.53
CA PHE A 225 -1.99 -6.76 0.35
C PHE A 225 -3.07 -7.41 1.22
N ALA A 226 -3.23 -6.97 2.46
CA ALA A 226 -4.27 -7.47 3.36
C ALA A 226 -5.69 -7.07 2.93
N VAL A 227 -5.85 -5.94 2.26
CA VAL A 227 -7.17 -5.37 1.88
C VAL A 227 -7.59 -5.79 0.46
N ILE A 228 -6.64 -6.17 -0.42
CA ILE A 228 -6.92 -6.63 -1.80
C ILE A 228 -8.01 -7.70 -1.84
N PRO A 229 -7.99 -8.79 -1.05
CA PRO A 229 -9.00 -9.85 -1.14
C PRO A 229 -10.41 -9.34 -0.88
N THR A 230 -10.60 -8.53 0.14
CA THR A 230 -11.92 -7.97 0.51
C THR A 230 -12.47 -7.06 -0.59
N ILE A 231 -11.64 -6.14 -1.14
CA ILE A 231 -12.07 -5.28 -2.25
C ILE A 231 -12.38 -6.11 -3.49
N PHE A 232 -11.54 -7.10 -3.78
CA PHE A 232 -11.71 -8.01 -4.92
C PHE A 232 -13.03 -8.77 -4.82
N SER A 233 -13.31 -9.42 -3.68
CA SER A 233 -14.51 -10.24 -3.49
C SER A 233 -15.78 -9.42 -3.68
N ILE A 234 -15.84 -8.23 -3.06
CA ILE A 234 -17.00 -7.33 -3.18
C ILE A 234 -17.18 -6.86 -4.64
N ALA A 235 -16.10 -6.43 -5.28
CA ALA A 235 -16.16 -5.94 -6.66
C ALA A 235 -16.47 -7.07 -7.67
N GLU A 236 -15.93 -8.28 -7.46
CA GLU A 236 -16.16 -9.44 -8.28
C GLU A 236 -17.62 -9.88 -8.19
N ASP A 237 -18.20 -9.95 -7.00
CA ASP A 237 -19.59 -10.27 -6.78
C ASP A 237 -20.53 -9.21 -7.40
N ALA A 238 -20.21 -7.94 -7.27
CA ALA A 238 -20.98 -6.85 -7.87
C ALA A 238 -21.05 -7.00 -9.41
N VAL A 239 -19.90 -7.18 -10.06
CA VAL A 239 -19.81 -7.35 -11.52
C VAL A 239 -20.49 -8.65 -11.98
N PHE A 240 -20.31 -9.73 -11.26
CA PHE A 240 -20.87 -11.04 -11.62
C PHE A 240 -22.39 -11.09 -11.51
N ASN A 241 -22.99 -10.36 -10.57
CA ASN A 241 -24.43 -10.31 -10.34
C ASN A 241 -25.17 -9.40 -11.32
N VAL A 242 -24.49 -8.70 -12.22
CA VAL A 242 -25.14 -7.92 -13.27
C VAL A 242 -25.98 -8.85 -14.17
N PRO A 243 -27.27 -8.53 -14.40
CA PRO A 243 -28.15 -9.38 -15.20
C PRO A 243 -27.62 -9.60 -16.62
N LYS A 244 -27.48 -10.86 -17.01
CA LYS A 244 -26.87 -11.26 -18.29
C LYS A 244 -27.60 -10.69 -19.51
N HIS A 245 -28.92 -10.44 -19.42
CA HIS A 245 -29.67 -9.86 -20.52
C HIS A 245 -29.23 -8.44 -20.89
N LEU A 246 -28.70 -7.65 -19.95
CA LEU A 246 -28.15 -6.32 -20.22
C LEU A 246 -26.87 -6.40 -21.05
N SER A 247 -25.93 -7.25 -20.64
CA SER A 247 -24.70 -7.46 -21.39
C SER A 247 -24.91 -8.10 -22.75
N GLN A 248 -25.83 -9.08 -22.84
CA GLN A 248 -26.22 -9.72 -24.12
C GLN A 248 -26.92 -8.75 -25.07
N GLY A 249 -27.80 -7.89 -24.53
CA GLY A 249 -28.47 -6.85 -25.31
C GLY A 249 -27.49 -5.86 -25.95
N SER A 250 -26.50 -5.41 -25.16
CA SER A 250 -25.43 -4.52 -25.64
C SER A 250 -24.60 -5.19 -26.75
N LEU A 251 -24.21 -6.45 -26.57
CA LEU A 251 -23.45 -7.22 -27.58
C LEU A 251 -24.26 -7.44 -28.84
N ALA A 252 -25.57 -7.70 -28.71
CA ALA A 252 -26.48 -7.88 -29.87
C ALA A 252 -26.63 -6.60 -30.70
N LEU A 253 -26.48 -5.42 -30.09
CA LEU A 253 -26.46 -4.12 -30.79
C LEU A 253 -25.09 -3.81 -31.44
N GLY A 254 -24.13 -4.76 -31.38
CA GLY A 254 -22.79 -4.62 -32.01
C GLY A 254 -21.73 -3.99 -31.16
N ALA A 255 -21.97 -3.76 -29.87
CA ALA A 255 -20.92 -3.29 -28.94
C ALA A 255 -19.86 -4.39 -28.73
N THR A 256 -18.60 -3.97 -28.60
CA THR A 256 -17.52 -4.88 -28.21
C THR A 256 -17.65 -5.30 -26.74
N ARG A 257 -17.00 -6.41 -26.35
CA ARG A 257 -16.97 -6.84 -24.94
C ARG A 257 -16.47 -5.74 -24.00
N TRP A 258 -15.47 -4.96 -24.43
CA TRP A 258 -14.93 -3.86 -23.66
C TRP A 258 -15.92 -2.69 -23.50
N GLN A 259 -16.60 -2.31 -24.59
CA GLN A 259 -17.64 -1.28 -24.56
C GLN A 259 -18.82 -1.69 -23.67
N THR A 260 -19.27 -2.95 -23.77
CA THR A 260 -20.31 -3.50 -22.91
C THR A 260 -19.89 -3.48 -21.43
N MET A 261 -18.65 -3.85 -21.14
CA MET A 261 -18.13 -3.84 -19.78
C MET A 261 -18.14 -2.42 -19.19
N LEU A 262 -17.59 -1.43 -19.89
CA LEU A 262 -17.52 -0.05 -19.41
C LEU A 262 -18.89 0.67 -19.41
N GLY A 263 -19.68 0.51 -20.47
CA GLY A 263 -20.91 1.27 -20.67
C GLY A 263 -22.16 0.64 -20.04
N VAL A 264 -22.14 -0.64 -19.73
CA VAL A 264 -23.30 -1.36 -19.20
C VAL A 264 -22.97 -2.04 -17.87
N VAL A 265 -22.00 -2.94 -17.88
CA VAL A 265 -21.74 -3.79 -16.70
C VAL A 265 -21.24 -2.96 -15.52
N LEU A 266 -20.21 -2.13 -15.73
CA LEU A 266 -19.62 -1.33 -14.66
C LEU A 266 -20.57 -0.24 -14.11
N LEU A 267 -21.48 0.27 -14.96
CA LEU A 267 -22.48 1.25 -14.53
C LEU A 267 -23.65 0.62 -13.78
N THR A 268 -23.84 -0.69 -13.91
CA THR A 268 -24.94 -1.43 -13.29
C THR A 268 -24.49 -2.16 -12.02
N ALA A 269 -23.21 -2.50 -11.93
CA ALA A 269 -22.59 -3.13 -10.77
C ALA A 269 -22.42 -2.13 -9.61
#